data_763c1589414256accec65a5ea97c62e3
#
_entry.id   763c1589414256accec65a5ea97c62e3
#
_cell.length_a   1.000
_cell.length_b   1.000
_cell.length_c   1.000
_cell.angle_alpha   90.00
_cell.angle_beta   90.00
_cell.angle_gamma   90.00
#
_symmetry.space_group_name_H-M   'P 1'
#
loop_
_entity.id
_entity.type
_entity.pdbx_description
1 polymer ?
#
loop_
_entity_poly.entity_id
_entity_poly.type
_entity_poly.pdbx_seq_one_letter_code
_entity_poly.pdbx_strand_id
1 'polypeptide(L)'
;LVXLLWAKTXALXXLXKPXXXFPFQVSXIDKPEVDAFAKYEDDKLKPCYTWEEFVNSLEKPRKILIQIMAGDPVDQTLQKLLPLLNKGDIVIDGGNSNYHDTNRRYHEMEKHGIHFIGMGVSGGEEGALNGPALMPGGDEEAYKEVAPILEAIAAKNKEGKPCVSYMGPEGAGHYVKMVHNGIEYAIMQEFSEVYSLLRDVAHKSDDEMSEIFAKWNHSVVQAYLSEITSKVLKQKDDLTSDNIIDHILNVASYKGTGNWTLEDGVALGAPVTVIAEAVMARFMSKQTHLALESGIKPTEFKYEGEIPEDLVDEFGKTLQLAQAVAYAQGFQELTMAAKAYNWDLRYKSIAQGWEAGCIIRSAMLKDIENAYSNGKKLTNLFEDGYFRKLMEDNLPSLRKSVEFATKAGVPTPTLSAALNYLESIFNPKLPANMIQGQRDYFGAHTYLRNDRKGTFHTEWYEEK
;
A
#
# COMPACT_ATOMS: atom_id res chain seq x y z
N LEU A 1 -20.22 3.95 15.70
CA LEU A 1 -18.77 3.89 15.57
C LEU A 1 -18.17 3.34 16.87
N VAL A 2 -17.44 2.24 16.75
CA VAL A 2 -16.74 1.62 17.90
C VAL A 2 -15.23 1.89 17.74
N UNK A 3 -14.69 2.57 18.53
CA UNK A 3 -13.49 3.16 18.32
C UNK A 3 -12.43 2.76 19.24
N LEU A 4 -11.32 2.86 18.73
CA LEU A 4 -10.03 3.06 19.40
C LEU A 4 -9.39 4.37 18.90
N LEU A 5 -8.23 4.77 19.41
CA LEU A 5 -7.57 6.07 19.23
C LEU A 5 -7.66 6.65 17.80
N TRP A 6 -7.60 5.81 16.80
CA TRP A 6 -7.73 6.18 15.37
C TRP A 6 -9.17 6.60 14.99
N ALA A 7 -10.14 6.02 15.66
CA ALA A 7 -11.55 6.30 15.42
C ALA A 7 -11.97 7.69 15.93
N LYS A 8 -11.24 8.24 16.88
CA LYS A 8 -11.44 9.62 17.35
C LYS A 8 -11.41 10.60 16.18
N THR A 9 -10.43 10.45 15.37
CA THR A 9 -10.26 11.33 14.19
C THR A 9 -11.32 11.05 13.09
N UNK A 10 -11.77 9.96 12.93
CA UNK A 10 -12.74 9.64 11.99
C UNK A 10 -14.11 10.02 12.43
N ALA A 11 -14.27 9.92 13.69
CA ALA A 11 -15.51 10.47 14.25
C ALA A 11 -15.57 12.00 14.13
N LEU A 12 -14.52 12.65 14.39
CA LEU A 12 -14.40 14.12 14.21
C LEU A 12 -14.54 14.55 12.75
N UNK A 13 -14.20 13.79 11.91
CA UNK A 13 -14.37 14.05 10.57
C UNK A 13 -15.78 13.95 10.15
N UNK A 14 -16.24 13.23 10.64
CA UNK A 14 -17.59 13.09 10.38
C UNK A 14 -18.37 14.23 10.95
N LEU A 15 -18.01 14.61 12.04
CA LEU A 15 -18.69 15.80 12.65
C LEU A 15 -18.44 17.11 11.88
N UNK A 16 -17.36 17.10 11.39
CA UNK A 16 -16.97 18.29 10.76
C UNK A 16 -17.59 18.52 9.42
N LYS A 17 -18.05 17.54 8.91
CA LYS A 17 -18.60 17.78 7.57
C LYS A 17 -20.11 18.08 7.60
N PRO A 18 -20.55 19.16 7.00
CA PRO A 18 -21.96 19.65 7.10
C PRO A 18 -23.00 18.72 6.47
N UNK A 19 -22.60 17.92 5.84
CA UNK A 19 -23.44 17.06 5.10
C UNK A 19 -23.89 15.88 5.85
N UNK A 20 -23.28 15.77 6.70
CA UNK A 20 -23.63 14.67 7.38
C UNK A 20 -24.65 15.03 8.36
N UNK A 21 -25.25 15.02 8.02
CA UNK A 21 -26.28 15.12 8.74
C UNK A 21 -26.69 14.00 9.38
N PHE A 22 -25.97 13.16 9.39
CA PHE A 22 -26.27 11.88 10.02
C PHE A 22 -25.82 11.93 11.49
N PRO A 23 -26.69 11.65 12.43
CA PRO A 23 -26.28 11.56 13.84
C PRO A 23 -25.36 10.36 14.06
N PHE A 24 -24.34 10.53 14.88
CA PHE A 24 -23.38 9.49 15.23
C PHE A 24 -23.54 9.06 16.69
N GLN A 25 -23.43 7.76 16.91
CA GLN A 25 -23.36 7.19 18.24
C GLN A 25 -21.96 6.62 18.43
N VAL A 26 -21.32 6.86 19.57
CA VAL A 26 -19.97 6.39 19.85
C VAL A 26 -19.98 5.50 21.09
N SER A 27 -19.41 4.33 20.99
CA SER A 27 -19.14 3.46 22.12
C SER A 27 -17.68 2.98 22.05
N UNK A 28 -17.08 3.15 22.90
CA UNK A 28 -15.75 2.75 22.96
C UNK A 28 -15.78 1.42 23.58
N ILE A 29 -14.61 0.91 23.66
CA ILE A 29 -14.42 -0.36 24.34
C ILE A 29 -14.42 -0.15 25.85
N ASP A 30 -13.96 0.96 26.28
CA ASP A 30 -13.93 1.26 27.72
C ASP A 30 -14.43 2.68 28.03
N LYS A 31 -14.82 2.88 29.29
CA LYS A 31 -15.40 4.12 29.79
C LYS A 31 -14.49 5.34 29.63
N PRO A 32 -13.17 5.29 29.93
CA PRO A 32 -12.33 6.49 29.73
C PRO A 32 -12.33 7.00 28.30
N GLU A 33 -12.39 6.13 27.30
CA GLU A 33 -12.43 6.55 25.89
C GLU A 33 -13.78 7.20 25.56
N VAL A 34 -14.88 6.64 26.07
CA VAL A 34 -16.23 7.23 25.89
C VAL A 34 -16.28 8.63 26.56
N ASP A 35 -15.74 8.74 27.79
CA ASP A 35 -15.68 10.03 28.51
C ASP A 35 -14.86 11.07 27.73
N ALA A 36 -13.80 10.64 27.04
CA ALA A 36 -12.99 11.53 26.21
C ALA A 36 -13.78 12.09 25.02
N PHE A 37 -14.79 11.34 24.53
CA PHE A 37 -15.69 11.79 23.47
C PHE A 37 -16.87 12.61 24.02
N ALA A 38 -17.27 12.38 25.26
CA ALA A 38 -18.45 13.04 25.85
C ALA A 38 -18.35 14.57 25.80
N LYS A 39 -17.12 15.11 25.82
CA LYS A 39 -16.90 16.56 25.71
C LYS A 39 -17.29 17.15 24.35
N TYR A 40 -17.49 16.31 23.33
CA TYR A 40 -17.95 16.72 22.00
C TYR A 40 -19.45 16.46 21.81
N GLU A 41 -20.15 16.02 22.86
CA GLU A 41 -21.58 15.70 22.81
C GLU A 41 -22.40 16.89 22.28
N ASP A 42 -23.21 16.63 21.27
CA ASP A 42 -24.13 17.59 20.70
C ASP A 42 -25.30 16.81 20.08
N ASP A 43 -26.14 17.48 19.30
CA ASP A 43 -27.31 16.85 18.65
C ASP A 43 -26.91 15.72 17.68
N LYS A 44 -25.65 15.69 17.25
CA LYS A 44 -25.15 14.72 16.25
C LYS A 44 -24.27 13.63 16.83
N LEU A 45 -23.74 13.81 18.05
CA LEU A 45 -22.86 12.82 18.67
C LEU A 45 -23.34 12.49 20.08
N LYS A 46 -23.67 11.23 20.29
CA LYS A 46 -24.13 10.72 21.58
C LYS A 46 -23.16 9.65 22.09
N PRO A 47 -22.53 9.87 23.26
CA PRO A 47 -21.73 8.82 23.87
C PRO A 47 -22.62 7.72 24.46
N CYS A 48 -22.22 6.46 24.32
CA CYS A 48 -22.94 5.29 24.83
C CYS A 48 -21.98 4.44 25.66
N TYR A 49 -22.46 3.92 26.79
CA TYR A 49 -21.64 3.23 27.79
C TYR A 49 -21.87 1.72 27.82
N THR A 50 -22.90 1.23 27.12
CA THR A 50 -23.15 -0.21 26.99
C THR A 50 -23.44 -0.54 25.50
N TRP A 51 -23.25 -1.82 25.16
CA TRP A 51 -23.57 -2.30 23.81
C TRP A 51 -25.06 -2.15 23.52
N GLU A 52 -25.90 -2.44 24.51
CA GLU A 52 -27.37 -2.35 24.42
C GLU A 52 -27.79 -0.89 24.16
N GLU A 53 -27.25 0.06 24.92
CA GLU A 53 -27.50 1.49 24.74
C GLU A 53 -27.12 1.93 23.33
N PHE A 54 -25.92 1.54 22.91
CA PHE A 54 -25.38 1.89 21.58
C PHE A 54 -26.28 1.34 20.46
N VAL A 55 -26.52 0.03 20.45
CA VAL A 55 -27.29 -0.62 19.38
C VAL A 55 -28.74 -0.11 19.36
N ASN A 56 -29.36 0.08 20.53
CA ASN A 56 -30.77 0.54 20.60
C ASN A 56 -30.91 2.02 20.23
N SER A 57 -29.84 2.80 20.25
CA SER A 57 -29.89 4.20 19.86
C SER A 57 -29.86 4.39 18.33
N LEU A 58 -29.55 3.33 17.58
CA LEU A 58 -29.37 3.40 16.12
C LEU A 58 -30.67 3.10 15.36
N GLU A 59 -30.92 3.87 14.30
CA GLU A 59 -32.03 3.66 13.38
C GLU A 59 -31.81 2.40 12.53
N LYS A 60 -32.91 1.63 12.34
CA LYS A 60 -32.87 0.40 11.53
C LYS A 60 -33.10 0.71 10.04
N PRO A 61 -32.41 -0.01 9.12
CA PRO A 61 -31.36 -0.99 9.38
C PRO A 61 -30.11 -0.28 9.92
N ARG A 62 -29.56 -0.81 10.98
CA ARG A 62 -28.42 -0.20 11.67
C ARG A 62 -27.17 -0.26 10.78
N LYS A 63 -26.33 0.78 10.88
CA LYS A 63 -25.04 0.86 10.16
C LYS A 63 -23.96 1.10 11.21
N ILE A 64 -23.16 0.06 11.49
CA ILE A 64 -22.18 0.07 12.56
C ILE A 64 -20.77 -0.04 11.97
N LEU A 65 -19.93 0.96 12.21
CA LEU A 65 -18.52 0.94 11.81
C LEU A 65 -17.66 0.56 13.03
N ILE A 66 -16.89 -0.53 12.89
CA ILE A 66 -15.90 -0.98 13.86
C ILE A 66 -14.54 -0.47 13.38
N GLN A 67 -13.84 0.31 14.22
CA GLN A 67 -12.52 0.85 13.89
C GLN A 67 -11.57 0.51 15.05
N ILE A 68 -11.17 -0.75 15.12
CA ILE A 68 -10.36 -1.31 16.22
C ILE A 68 -9.19 -2.11 15.67
N MET A 69 -8.33 -2.60 16.57
CA MET A 69 -7.21 -3.47 16.22
C MET A 69 -7.72 -4.76 15.57
N ALA A 70 -7.07 -5.15 14.46
CA ALA A 70 -7.41 -6.36 13.72
C ALA A 70 -7.16 -7.63 14.54
N GLY A 71 -7.79 -8.72 14.13
CA GLY A 71 -7.64 -10.03 14.75
C GLY A 71 -8.74 -10.28 15.78
N ASP A 72 -8.39 -10.98 16.87
CA ASP A 72 -9.34 -11.39 17.91
C ASP A 72 -10.26 -10.28 18.45
N PRO A 73 -9.79 -9.02 18.62
CA PRO A 73 -10.70 -7.96 19.09
C PRO A 73 -11.92 -7.75 18.19
N VAL A 74 -11.75 -7.92 16.86
CA VAL A 74 -12.88 -7.80 15.93
C VAL A 74 -13.88 -8.94 16.19
N ASP A 75 -13.41 -10.18 16.31
CA ASP A 75 -14.27 -11.33 16.58
C ASP A 75 -15.02 -11.17 17.90
N GLN A 76 -14.32 -10.72 18.96
CA GLN A 76 -14.94 -10.47 20.27
C GLN A 76 -16.03 -9.41 20.19
N THR A 77 -15.79 -8.35 19.40
CA THR A 77 -16.77 -7.28 19.20
C THR A 77 -18.00 -7.80 18.46
N LEU A 78 -17.78 -8.60 17.40
CA LEU A 78 -18.90 -9.20 16.65
C LEU A 78 -19.73 -10.13 17.53
N GLN A 79 -19.09 -10.92 18.42
CA GLN A 79 -19.78 -11.78 19.37
C GLN A 79 -20.70 -10.98 20.32
N LYS A 80 -20.25 -9.81 20.77
CA LYS A 80 -21.05 -8.94 21.65
C LYS A 80 -22.20 -8.26 20.89
N LEU A 81 -21.96 -7.86 19.64
CA LEU A 81 -22.97 -7.19 18.82
C LEU A 81 -24.07 -8.14 18.33
N LEU A 82 -23.69 -9.33 17.89
CA LEU A 82 -24.58 -10.26 17.19
C LEU A 82 -25.91 -10.52 17.89
N PRO A 83 -25.95 -10.76 19.22
CA PRO A 83 -27.26 -10.97 19.90
C PRO A 83 -28.17 -9.75 19.92
N LEU A 84 -27.62 -8.55 19.66
CA LEU A 84 -28.36 -7.29 19.72
C LEU A 84 -28.84 -6.82 18.33
N LEU A 85 -28.32 -7.43 17.26
CA LEU A 85 -28.57 -7.02 15.88
C LEU A 85 -29.82 -7.70 15.31
N ASN A 86 -30.40 -7.10 14.30
CA ASN A 86 -31.54 -7.62 13.55
C ASN A 86 -31.13 -7.91 12.11
N LYS A 87 -31.82 -8.88 11.51
CA LYS A 87 -31.66 -9.18 10.09
C LYS A 87 -31.76 -7.89 9.26
N GLY A 88 -30.78 -7.70 8.38
CA GLY A 88 -30.68 -6.51 7.52
C GLY A 88 -29.76 -5.42 8.07
N ASP A 89 -29.33 -5.53 9.33
CA ASP A 89 -28.35 -4.59 9.87
C ASP A 89 -26.99 -4.78 9.16
N ILE A 90 -26.18 -3.71 9.12
CA ILE A 90 -24.90 -3.67 8.39
C ILE A 90 -23.77 -3.41 9.40
N VAL A 91 -22.74 -4.26 9.38
CA VAL A 91 -21.52 -4.06 10.17
C VAL A 91 -20.36 -3.86 9.20
N ILE A 92 -19.57 -2.81 9.44
CA ILE A 92 -18.42 -2.44 8.63
C ILE A 92 -17.16 -2.58 9.52
N ASP A 93 -16.22 -3.43 9.11
CA ASP A 93 -14.90 -3.53 9.74
C ASP A 93 -13.97 -2.59 9.00
N GLY A 94 -13.62 -1.45 9.61
CA GLY A 94 -12.72 -0.44 9.06
C GLY A 94 -11.26 -0.59 9.50
N GLY A 95 -10.95 -1.64 10.25
CA GLY A 95 -9.57 -1.93 10.67
C GLY A 95 -8.74 -2.50 9.52
N ASN A 96 -7.44 -2.71 9.77
CA ASN A 96 -6.55 -3.35 8.79
C ASN A 96 -6.58 -4.88 8.98
N SER A 97 -7.76 -5.47 8.80
CA SER A 97 -7.96 -6.91 8.97
C SER A 97 -7.35 -7.70 7.81
N ASN A 98 -6.89 -8.90 8.11
CA ASN A 98 -6.46 -9.84 7.09
C ASN A 98 -7.70 -10.31 6.31
N TYR A 99 -7.61 -10.34 4.99
CA TYR A 99 -8.77 -10.65 4.13
C TYR A 99 -9.32 -12.06 4.35
N HIS A 100 -8.50 -13.01 4.79
CA HIS A 100 -8.97 -14.36 5.15
C HIS A 100 -9.96 -14.30 6.32
N ASP A 101 -9.64 -13.50 7.36
CA ASP A 101 -10.55 -13.27 8.47
C ASP A 101 -11.83 -12.58 8.01
N THR A 102 -11.69 -11.62 7.09
CA THR A 102 -12.83 -10.89 6.53
C THR A 102 -13.77 -11.85 5.78
N ASN A 103 -13.20 -12.76 4.95
CA ASN A 103 -13.97 -13.78 4.25
C ASN A 103 -14.76 -14.63 5.24
N ARG A 104 -14.08 -15.11 6.29
CA ARG A 104 -14.70 -15.94 7.34
C ARG A 104 -15.85 -15.18 8.03
N ARG A 105 -15.59 -13.95 8.46
CA ARG A 105 -16.58 -13.09 9.13
C ARG A 105 -17.77 -12.79 8.24
N TYR A 106 -17.51 -12.50 6.96
CA TYR A 106 -18.55 -12.26 5.97
C TYR A 106 -19.54 -13.43 5.91
N HIS A 107 -19.04 -14.65 5.79
CA HIS A 107 -19.90 -15.85 5.72
C HIS A 107 -20.58 -16.16 7.04
N GLU A 108 -19.92 -15.89 8.16
CA GLU A 108 -20.54 -16.05 9.50
C GLU A 108 -21.71 -15.11 9.69
N MET A 109 -21.53 -13.83 9.40
CA MET A 109 -22.57 -12.81 9.58
C MET A 109 -23.75 -13.05 8.63
N GLU A 110 -23.45 -13.50 7.40
CA GLU A 110 -24.47 -13.84 6.42
C GLU A 110 -25.46 -14.91 6.96
N LYS A 111 -24.99 -15.89 7.71
CA LYS A 111 -25.82 -16.95 8.32
C LYS A 111 -26.86 -16.36 9.29
N HIS A 112 -26.60 -15.21 9.86
CA HIS A 112 -27.49 -14.50 10.78
C HIS A 112 -28.31 -13.41 10.08
N GLY A 113 -28.19 -13.29 8.75
CA GLY A 113 -28.87 -12.26 7.97
C GLY A 113 -28.31 -10.86 8.19
N ILE A 114 -27.08 -10.76 8.70
CA ILE A 114 -26.37 -9.50 8.92
C ILE A 114 -25.42 -9.28 7.75
N HIS A 115 -25.44 -8.09 7.18
CA HIS A 115 -24.51 -7.71 6.11
C HIS A 115 -23.16 -7.31 6.68
N PHE A 116 -22.09 -7.79 6.08
CA PHE A 116 -20.73 -7.50 6.55
C PHE A 116 -19.92 -6.85 5.42
N ILE A 117 -19.28 -5.71 5.74
CA ILE A 117 -18.41 -4.97 4.82
C ILE A 117 -17.01 -4.92 5.45
N GLY A 118 -16.02 -5.50 4.77
CA GLY A 118 -14.63 -5.29 5.10
C GLY A 118 -14.13 -4.06 4.35
N MET A 119 -13.73 -3.01 5.08
CA MET A 119 -13.39 -1.72 4.45
C MET A 119 -11.99 -1.28 4.84
N GLY A 120 -11.10 -1.21 3.84
CA GLY A 120 -9.80 -0.59 4.04
C GLY A 120 -9.95 0.93 4.18
N VAL A 121 -9.21 1.50 5.13
CA VAL A 121 -9.18 2.95 5.37
C VAL A 121 -7.73 3.40 5.28
N SER A 122 -7.45 4.43 4.47
CA SER A 122 -6.11 4.99 4.34
C SER A 122 -6.12 6.51 4.56
N GLY A 123 -4.93 7.07 4.84
CA GLY A 123 -4.74 8.50 5.02
C GLY A 123 -4.10 8.91 6.31
N GLY A 124 -3.86 7.97 7.21
CA GLY A 124 -3.29 8.29 8.52
C GLY A 124 -4.25 9.16 9.35
N GLU A 125 -3.72 9.74 10.40
CA GLU A 125 -4.47 10.63 11.30
C GLU A 125 -5.02 11.84 10.56
N GLU A 126 -4.19 12.45 9.71
CA GLU A 126 -4.56 13.63 8.90
C GLU A 126 -5.69 13.30 7.93
N GLY A 127 -5.58 12.15 7.21
CA GLY A 127 -6.61 11.71 6.28
C GLY A 127 -7.92 11.38 7.00
N ALA A 128 -7.83 10.76 8.17
CA ALA A 128 -9.03 10.44 8.97
C ALA A 128 -9.80 11.72 9.37
N LEU A 129 -9.08 12.83 9.58
CA LEU A 129 -9.71 14.11 9.93
C LEU A 129 -10.23 14.88 8.69
N ASN A 130 -9.45 14.89 7.63
CA ASN A 130 -9.70 15.75 6.46
C ASN A 130 -10.36 15.02 5.29
N GLY A 131 -10.44 13.70 5.35
CA GLY A 131 -11.04 12.85 4.33
C GLY A 131 -10.15 11.68 3.98
N PRO A 132 -10.53 10.46 4.36
CA PRO A 132 -9.75 9.26 4.01
C PRO A 132 -10.08 8.72 2.62
N ALA A 133 -9.19 7.89 2.09
CA ALA A 133 -9.54 6.99 0.99
C ALA A 133 -10.17 5.73 1.61
N LEU A 134 -11.30 5.29 1.03
CA LEU A 134 -12.09 4.19 1.58
C LEU A 134 -12.23 3.07 0.54
N MET A 135 -12.02 1.83 0.98
CA MET A 135 -12.00 0.65 0.11
C MET A 135 -12.98 -0.41 0.64
N PRO A 136 -14.30 -0.15 0.52
CA PRO A 136 -15.31 -1.11 1.02
C PRO A 136 -15.49 -2.29 0.07
N GLY A 137 -15.59 -3.49 0.66
CA GLY A 137 -15.94 -4.73 -0.05
C GLY A 137 -16.93 -5.53 0.77
N GLY A 138 -17.48 -6.60 0.18
CA GLY A 138 -18.47 -7.44 0.84
C GLY A 138 -19.79 -7.43 0.10
N ASP A 139 -20.89 -7.26 0.82
CA ASP A 139 -22.24 -7.25 0.24
C ASP A 139 -22.48 -5.96 -0.56
N GLU A 140 -22.67 -6.09 -1.88
CA GLU A 140 -22.85 -4.92 -2.77
C GLU A 140 -24.15 -4.16 -2.47
N GLU A 141 -25.21 -4.84 -2.11
CA GLU A 141 -26.49 -4.17 -1.77
C GLU A 141 -26.34 -3.39 -0.47
N ALA A 142 -25.66 -3.96 0.53
CA ALA A 142 -25.35 -3.24 1.76
C ALA A 142 -24.43 -2.03 1.49
N TYR A 143 -23.47 -2.18 0.58
CA TYR A 143 -22.62 -1.05 0.18
C TYR A 143 -23.49 0.12 -0.34
N LYS A 144 -24.49 -0.15 -1.20
CA LYS A 144 -25.36 0.90 -1.72
C LYS A 144 -26.06 1.68 -0.61
N GLU A 145 -26.40 1.00 0.51
CA GLU A 145 -27.03 1.62 1.67
C GLU A 145 -26.08 2.56 2.44
N VAL A 146 -24.79 2.25 2.48
CA VAL A 146 -23.81 3.06 3.22
C VAL A 146 -23.03 4.03 2.31
N ALA A 147 -23.12 3.87 1.00
CA ALA A 147 -22.37 4.69 0.03
C ALA A 147 -22.56 6.20 0.25
N PRO A 148 -23.79 6.72 0.46
CA PRO A 148 -23.93 8.17 0.68
C PRO A 148 -23.14 8.69 1.88
N ILE A 149 -23.04 7.90 2.96
CA ILE A 149 -22.26 8.27 4.15
C ILE A 149 -20.76 8.22 3.81
N LEU A 150 -20.32 7.13 3.18
CA LEU A 150 -18.91 6.94 2.84
C LEU A 150 -18.45 8.00 1.84
N GLU A 151 -19.26 8.33 0.84
CA GLU A 151 -18.94 9.38 -0.15
C GLU A 151 -18.85 10.77 0.50
N ALA A 152 -19.67 11.03 1.52
CA ALA A 152 -19.65 12.31 2.24
C ALA A 152 -18.35 12.50 3.02
N ILE A 153 -17.82 11.43 3.63
CA ILE A 153 -16.60 11.52 4.48
C ILE A 153 -15.31 11.31 3.69
N ALA A 154 -15.36 10.64 2.55
CA ALA A 154 -14.18 10.34 1.74
C ALA A 154 -13.50 11.61 1.22
N ALA A 155 -12.19 11.54 1.05
CA ALA A 155 -11.43 12.57 0.33
C ALA A 155 -12.01 12.77 -1.07
N LYS A 156 -11.89 13.96 -1.59
CA LYS A 156 -12.25 14.28 -2.98
C LYS A 156 -10.97 14.46 -3.79
N ASN A 157 -10.92 13.86 -4.97
CA ASN A 157 -9.81 14.09 -5.89
C ASN A 157 -9.91 15.47 -6.54
N LYS A 158 -8.98 15.82 -7.42
CA LYS A 158 -8.94 17.12 -8.10
C LYS A 158 -10.19 17.40 -8.94
N GLU A 159 -10.90 16.36 -9.35
CA GLU A 159 -12.14 16.48 -10.13
C GLU A 159 -13.40 16.55 -9.22
N GLY A 160 -13.21 16.52 -7.90
CA GLY A 160 -14.31 16.54 -6.93
C GLY A 160 -14.96 15.17 -6.71
N LYS A 161 -14.42 14.10 -7.26
CA LYS A 161 -14.94 12.73 -7.09
C LYS A 161 -14.52 12.16 -5.75
N PRO A 162 -15.44 11.53 -5.00
CA PRO A 162 -15.04 10.91 -3.73
C PRO A 162 -14.12 9.70 -3.96
N CYS A 163 -13.11 9.57 -3.11
CA CYS A 163 -12.14 8.47 -3.16
C CYS A 163 -12.70 7.27 -2.38
N VAL A 164 -13.81 6.74 -2.86
CA VAL A 164 -14.49 5.55 -2.36
C VAL A 164 -15.25 4.89 -3.50
N SER A 165 -15.18 3.58 -3.58
CA SER A 165 -16.00 2.78 -4.49
C SER A 165 -16.05 1.35 -3.98
N TYR A 166 -17.07 0.61 -4.40
CA TYR A 166 -17.19 -0.81 -4.07
C TYR A 166 -16.03 -1.58 -4.71
N MET A 167 -15.28 -2.34 -3.88
CA MET A 167 -14.08 -3.06 -4.34
C MET A 167 -14.38 -4.46 -4.85
N GLY A 168 -15.41 -5.13 -4.34
CA GLY A 168 -15.73 -6.51 -4.72
C GLY A 168 -16.30 -7.29 -3.54
N PRO A 169 -16.66 -8.56 -3.74
CA PRO A 169 -17.31 -9.35 -2.69
C PRO A 169 -16.34 -9.77 -1.59
N GLU A 170 -16.89 -10.26 -0.51
CA GLU A 170 -16.15 -10.86 0.61
C GLU A 170 -15.08 -9.92 1.14
N GLY A 171 -13.83 -10.39 1.25
CA GLY A 171 -12.69 -9.65 1.75
C GLY A 171 -11.98 -8.76 0.73
N ALA A 172 -12.58 -8.54 -0.46
CA ALA A 172 -11.92 -7.77 -1.53
C ALA A 172 -11.51 -6.36 -1.09
N GLY A 173 -12.31 -5.70 -0.24
CA GLY A 173 -11.96 -4.36 0.27
C GLY A 173 -10.67 -4.37 1.08
N HIS A 174 -10.56 -5.29 2.02
CA HIS A 174 -9.33 -5.45 2.82
C HIS A 174 -8.16 -5.93 1.96
N TYR A 175 -8.42 -6.74 0.93
CA TYR A 175 -7.37 -7.18 -0.01
C TYR A 175 -6.79 -5.98 -0.77
N VAL A 176 -7.64 -5.12 -1.30
CA VAL A 176 -7.20 -3.90 -2.03
C VAL A 176 -6.38 -3.01 -1.08
N LYS A 177 -6.82 -2.86 0.18
CA LYS A 177 -6.07 -2.08 1.17
C LYS A 177 -4.73 -2.75 1.50
N MET A 178 -4.68 -4.07 1.61
CA MET A 178 -3.45 -4.83 1.85
C MET A 178 -2.43 -4.55 0.73
N VAL A 179 -2.86 -4.65 -0.52
CA VAL A 179 -1.98 -4.39 -1.68
C VAL A 179 -1.57 -2.91 -1.72
N HIS A 180 -2.48 -1.98 -1.40
CA HIS A 180 -2.14 -0.56 -1.21
C HIS A 180 -0.95 -0.43 -0.26
N ASN A 181 -0.99 -1.13 0.87
CA ASN A 181 0.08 -1.06 1.87
C ASN A 181 1.39 -1.70 1.36
N GLY A 182 1.30 -2.77 0.57
CA GLY A 182 2.49 -3.34 -0.08
C GLY A 182 3.16 -2.34 -1.02
N ILE A 183 2.35 -1.67 -1.84
CA ILE A 183 2.84 -0.58 -2.72
C ILE A 183 3.47 0.54 -1.88
N GLU A 184 2.82 0.90 -0.77
CA GLU A 184 3.31 1.94 0.15
C GLU A 184 4.70 1.58 0.69
N TYR A 185 4.90 0.33 1.13
CA TYR A 185 6.21 -0.14 1.60
C TYR A 185 7.26 0.02 0.49
N ALA A 186 6.94 -0.40 -0.73
CA ALA A 186 7.85 -0.31 -1.87
C ALA A 186 8.24 1.14 -2.16
N ILE A 187 7.26 2.02 -2.29
CA ILE A 187 7.52 3.44 -2.63
C ILE A 187 8.31 4.13 -1.51
N MET A 188 7.96 3.87 -0.24
CA MET A 188 8.71 4.45 0.89
C MET A 188 10.18 4.02 0.85
N GLN A 189 10.44 2.75 0.54
CA GLN A 189 11.81 2.24 0.44
C GLN A 189 12.55 2.87 -0.75
N GLU A 190 11.87 3.04 -1.90
CA GLU A 190 12.43 3.71 -3.07
C GLU A 190 12.85 5.15 -2.73
N PHE A 191 11.98 5.89 -2.03
CA PHE A 191 12.31 7.26 -1.56
C PHE A 191 13.54 7.23 -0.65
N SER A 192 13.58 6.28 0.27
CA SER A 192 14.68 6.11 1.23
C SER A 192 16.01 5.83 0.51
N GLU A 193 15.98 4.99 -0.53
CA GLU A 193 17.18 4.67 -1.32
C GLU A 193 17.65 5.89 -2.12
N VAL A 194 16.73 6.64 -2.73
CA VAL A 194 17.09 7.88 -3.45
C VAL A 194 17.64 8.92 -2.47
N TYR A 195 17.05 9.03 -1.27
CA TYR A 195 17.60 9.88 -0.20
C TYR A 195 19.06 9.50 0.08
N SER A 196 19.38 8.21 0.22
CA SER A 196 20.76 7.80 0.48
C SER A 196 21.69 8.07 -0.72
N LEU A 197 21.20 7.97 -1.95
CA LEU A 197 21.98 8.33 -3.16
C LEU A 197 22.29 9.82 -3.18
N LEU A 198 21.31 10.67 -2.86
CA LEU A 198 21.51 12.11 -2.79
C LEU A 198 22.53 12.48 -1.70
N ARG A 199 22.45 11.85 -0.54
CA ARG A 199 23.34 12.09 0.59
C ARG A 199 24.75 11.55 0.35
N ASP A 200 24.86 10.28 -0.02
CA ASP A 200 26.13 9.53 -0.01
C ASP A 200 26.87 9.55 -1.36
N VAL A 201 26.18 9.77 -2.47
CA VAL A 201 26.78 9.86 -3.80
C VAL A 201 26.86 11.30 -4.28
N ALA A 202 25.74 12.03 -4.23
CA ALA A 202 25.69 13.44 -4.70
C ALA A 202 26.10 14.44 -3.63
N HIS A 203 26.37 13.98 -2.40
CA HIS A 203 26.87 14.78 -1.25
C HIS A 203 26.00 15.98 -0.92
N LYS A 204 24.67 15.79 -0.98
CA LYS A 204 23.70 16.85 -0.67
C LYS A 204 23.41 16.89 0.83
N SER A 205 23.32 18.10 1.35
CA SER A 205 22.87 18.35 2.74
C SER A 205 21.37 18.08 2.85
N ASP A 206 20.86 17.95 4.07
CA ASP A 206 19.43 17.77 4.34
C ASP A 206 18.60 18.90 3.74
N ASP A 207 19.06 20.14 3.89
CA ASP A 207 18.36 21.31 3.36
C ASP A 207 18.31 21.28 1.82
N GLU A 208 19.44 20.92 1.18
CA GLU A 208 19.47 20.75 -0.28
C GLU A 208 18.55 19.63 -0.73
N MET A 209 18.55 18.48 -0.02
CA MET A 209 17.66 17.35 -0.33
C MET A 209 16.19 17.74 -0.15
N SER A 210 15.88 18.51 0.90
CA SER A 210 14.52 19.03 1.11
C SER A 210 14.06 19.84 -0.11
N GLU A 211 14.92 20.73 -0.63
CA GLU A 211 14.61 21.55 -1.80
C GLU A 211 14.44 20.67 -3.07
N ILE A 212 15.28 19.65 -3.23
CA ILE A 212 15.20 18.71 -4.36
C ILE A 212 13.85 18.00 -4.34
N PHE A 213 13.44 17.41 -3.20
CA PHE A 213 12.14 16.72 -3.11
C PHE A 213 10.96 17.69 -3.29
N ALA A 214 11.07 18.91 -2.79
CA ALA A 214 10.05 19.95 -3.00
C ALA A 214 9.91 20.27 -4.50
N LYS A 215 11.03 20.42 -5.21
CA LYS A 215 11.05 20.65 -6.66
C LYS A 215 10.43 19.47 -7.41
N TRP A 216 10.81 18.23 -7.05
CA TRP A 216 10.26 17.03 -7.67
C TRP A 216 8.76 16.89 -7.44
N ASN A 217 8.25 17.38 -6.30
CA ASN A 217 6.81 17.37 -6.01
C ASN A 217 6.01 18.27 -6.94
N HIS A 218 6.67 19.17 -7.68
CA HIS A 218 6.05 20.02 -8.69
C HIS A 218 6.46 19.63 -10.12
N SER A 219 7.15 18.50 -10.28
CA SER A 219 7.65 18.07 -11.57
C SER A 219 7.59 16.54 -11.75
N VAL A 220 8.69 15.82 -11.55
CA VAL A 220 8.80 14.41 -11.96
C VAL A 220 8.12 13.45 -10.98
N VAL A 221 8.01 13.78 -9.68
CA VAL A 221 7.40 12.89 -8.67
C VAL A 221 6.41 13.70 -7.83
N GLN A 222 5.26 14.03 -8.43
CA GLN A 222 4.18 14.75 -7.75
C GLN A 222 3.42 13.76 -6.86
N ALA A 223 3.79 13.71 -5.59
CA ALA A 223 3.31 12.69 -4.65
C ALA A 223 3.33 13.21 -3.21
N TYR A 224 2.41 12.70 -2.41
CA TYR A 224 2.39 12.99 -0.97
C TYR A 224 3.73 12.65 -0.31
N LEU A 225 4.33 11.52 -0.70
CA LEU A 225 5.63 11.11 -0.15
C LEU A 225 6.74 12.10 -0.52
N SER A 226 6.70 12.74 -1.70
CA SER A 226 7.66 13.82 -2.04
C SER A 226 7.48 15.01 -1.09
N GLU A 227 6.23 15.41 -0.86
CA GLU A 227 5.91 16.52 0.04
C GLU A 227 6.43 16.27 1.46
N ILE A 228 6.09 15.10 2.03
CA ILE A 228 6.48 14.83 3.43
C ILE A 228 7.97 14.55 3.57
N THR A 229 8.62 13.97 2.56
CA THR A 229 10.08 13.77 2.58
C THR A 229 10.80 15.13 2.68
N SER A 230 10.35 16.11 1.87
CA SER A 230 10.87 17.47 1.95
C SER A 230 10.70 18.05 3.36
N LYS A 231 9.51 17.88 3.96
CA LYS A 231 9.20 18.39 5.30
C LYS A 231 10.05 17.71 6.39
N VAL A 232 10.19 16.38 6.31
CA VAL A 232 10.99 15.62 7.28
C VAL A 232 12.45 16.08 7.25
N LEU A 233 13.01 16.25 6.05
CA LEU A 233 14.42 16.60 5.87
C LEU A 233 14.79 17.97 6.44
N LYS A 234 13.86 18.94 6.44
CA LYS A 234 14.17 20.28 6.96
C LYS A 234 13.66 20.52 8.38
N GLN A 235 12.96 19.54 8.98
CA GLN A 235 12.43 19.70 10.34
C GLN A 235 13.58 19.76 11.34
N LYS A 236 13.66 20.86 12.09
CA LYS A 236 14.67 21.02 13.14
C LYS A 236 14.31 20.15 14.35
N ASP A 237 15.35 19.64 14.99
CA ASP A 237 15.22 18.87 16.23
C ASP A 237 14.99 19.81 17.41
N ASP A 238 14.10 19.43 18.32
CA ASP A 238 13.79 20.24 19.51
C ASP A 238 14.85 20.09 20.61
N LEU A 239 15.73 19.07 20.51
CA LEU A 239 16.72 18.77 21.55
C LEU A 239 18.13 19.19 21.17
N THR A 240 18.39 19.42 19.88
CA THR A 240 19.71 19.80 19.36
C THR A 240 19.55 20.95 18.37
N SER A 241 20.64 21.34 17.71
CA SER A 241 20.60 22.36 16.65
C SER A 241 20.47 21.76 15.25
N ASP A 242 20.50 20.43 15.15
CA ASP A 242 20.54 19.70 13.87
C ASP A 242 19.14 19.48 13.31
N ASN A 243 19.04 18.86 12.15
CA ASN A 243 17.77 18.38 11.62
C ASN A 243 17.39 17.07 12.33
N ILE A 244 16.09 16.86 12.58
CA ILE A 244 15.62 15.68 13.31
C ILE A 244 15.99 14.36 12.61
N ILE A 245 16.12 14.38 11.29
CA ILE A 245 16.45 13.17 10.51
C ILE A 245 17.80 12.57 10.93
N ASP A 246 18.75 13.42 11.38
CA ASP A 246 20.07 13.00 11.86
C ASP A 246 19.99 12.20 13.16
N HIS A 247 18.89 12.33 13.90
CA HIS A 247 18.71 11.71 15.21
C HIS A 247 17.69 10.59 15.23
N ILE A 248 16.98 10.36 14.11
CA ILE A 248 16.04 9.23 13.99
C ILE A 248 16.87 7.94 13.80
N LEU A 249 16.61 6.95 14.65
CA LEU A 249 17.30 5.67 14.59
C LEU A 249 17.04 4.97 13.24
N ASN A 250 18.08 4.38 12.67
CA ASN A 250 18.02 3.73 11.34
C ASN A 250 17.34 2.35 11.39
N VAL A 251 16.15 2.28 12.02
CA VAL A 251 15.37 1.04 12.15
C VAL A 251 13.93 1.35 11.75
N ALA A 252 13.44 0.66 10.74
CA ALA A 252 12.07 0.85 10.26
C ALA A 252 11.14 -0.23 10.85
N SER A 253 10.07 0.19 11.52
CA SER A 253 9.06 -0.72 12.04
C SER A 253 8.00 -1.05 10.99
N TYR A 254 7.17 -2.05 11.27
CA TYR A 254 6.12 -2.51 10.37
C TYR A 254 4.95 -3.09 11.18
N LYS A 255 3.76 -3.08 10.59
CA LYS A 255 2.53 -3.61 11.22
C LYS A 255 2.05 -4.92 10.56
N GLY A 256 2.75 -5.41 9.52
CA GLY A 256 2.48 -6.72 8.91
C GLY A 256 1.72 -6.71 7.59
N THR A 257 1.03 -5.65 7.23
CA THR A 257 0.22 -5.63 6.00
C THR A 257 1.05 -5.75 4.71
N GLY A 258 2.27 -5.19 4.71
CA GLY A 258 3.22 -5.38 3.60
C GLY A 258 3.67 -6.83 3.47
N ASN A 259 3.85 -7.51 4.61
CA ASN A 259 4.21 -8.93 4.63
C ASN A 259 3.09 -9.76 4.00
N TRP A 260 1.83 -9.48 4.34
CA TRP A 260 0.68 -10.21 3.78
C TRP A 260 0.59 -10.05 2.26
N THR A 261 0.90 -8.85 1.73
CA THR A 261 0.97 -8.62 0.27
C THR A 261 2.01 -9.55 -0.35
N LEU A 262 3.20 -9.62 0.25
CA LEU A 262 4.27 -10.49 -0.24
C LEU A 262 3.87 -11.97 -0.16
N GLU A 263 3.30 -12.39 0.98
CA GLU A 263 2.88 -13.78 1.21
C GLU A 263 1.86 -14.23 0.14
N ASP A 264 0.85 -13.39 -0.10
CA ASP A 264 -0.17 -13.73 -1.11
C ASP A 264 0.39 -13.60 -2.53
N GLY A 265 1.25 -12.62 -2.79
CA GLY A 265 1.96 -12.49 -4.05
C GLY A 265 2.72 -13.77 -4.41
N VAL A 266 3.46 -14.33 -3.44
CA VAL A 266 4.16 -15.62 -3.62
C VAL A 266 3.17 -16.75 -3.87
N ALA A 267 2.09 -16.81 -3.10
CA ALA A 267 1.05 -17.85 -3.25
C ALA A 267 0.40 -17.81 -4.65
N LEU A 268 0.22 -16.61 -5.19
CA LEU A 268 -0.38 -16.40 -6.51
C LEU A 268 0.63 -16.51 -7.66
N GLY A 269 1.93 -16.52 -7.37
CA GLY A 269 2.98 -16.46 -8.39
C GLY A 269 3.15 -15.08 -9.00
N ALA A 270 2.77 -14.03 -8.27
CA ALA A 270 2.95 -12.66 -8.73
C ALA A 270 4.39 -12.19 -8.47
N PRO A 271 5.07 -11.62 -9.48
CA PRO A 271 6.46 -11.21 -9.30
C PRO A 271 6.58 -9.85 -8.60
N VAL A 272 6.27 -9.82 -7.30
CA VAL A 272 6.23 -8.60 -6.48
C VAL A 272 7.61 -8.30 -5.86
N THR A 273 8.63 -8.23 -6.71
CA THR A 273 10.02 -8.13 -6.29
C THR A 273 10.34 -6.84 -5.51
N VAL A 274 9.79 -5.68 -5.93
CA VAL A 274 10.06 -4.43 -5.19
C VAL A 274 9.36 -4.43 -3.84
N ILE A 275 8.16 -5.00 -3.75
CA ILE A 275 7.44 -5.14 -2.48
C ILE A 275 8.23 -6.09 -1.56
N ALA A 276 8.73 -7.20 -2.10
CA ALA A 276 9.55 -8.17 -1.36
C ALA A 276 10.79 -7.50 -0.78
N GLU A 277 11.53 -6.77 -1.60
CA GLU A 277 12.76 -6.10 -1.14
C GLU A 277 12.45 -5.03 -0.09
N ALA A 278 11.34 -4.31 -0.22
CA ALA A 278 10.94 -3.31 0.78
C ALA A 278 10.63 -3.96 2.14
N VAL A 279 9.97 -5.12 2.15
CA VAL A 279 9.71 -5.90 3.37
C VAL A 279 11.05 -6.36 3.98
N MET A 280 11.93 -6.93 3.14
CA MET A 280 13.24 -7.43 3.59
C MET A 280 14.13 -6.30 4.11
N ALA A 281 14.08 -5.12 3.47
CA ALA A 281 14.85 -3.94 3.92
C ALA A 281 14.46 -3.53 5.35
N ARG A 282 13.18 -3.62 5.72
CA ARG A 282 12.75 -3.33 7.11
C ARG A 282 13.32 -4.37 8.08
N PHE A 283 13.34 -5.67 7.68
CA PHE A 283 13.99 -6.71 8.50
C PHE A 283 15.48 -6.46 8.63
N MET A 284 16.16 -6.11 7.52
CA MET A 284 17.60 -5.82 7.51
C MET A 284 17.94 -4.63 8.40
N SER A 285 17.08 -3.61 8.46
CA SER A 285 17.33 -2.42 9.30
C SER A 285 17.45 -2.77 10.79
N LYS A 286 16.93 -3.92 11.21
CA LYS A 286 17.05 -4.40 12.60
C LYS A 286 18.34 -5.17 12.86
N GLN A 287 19.17 -5.39 11.83
CA GLN A 287 20.43 -6.13 11.95
C GLN A 287 21.65 -5.19 12.18
N THR A 288 21.40 -3.93 12.51
CA THR A 288 22.46 -2.93 12.70
C THR A 288 23.44 -3.27 13.82
N HIS A 289 23.06 -4.20 14.74
CA HIS A 289 23.96 -4.67 15.79
C HIS A 289 25.26 -5.28 15.24
N LEU A 290 25.23 -5.83 14.02
CA LEU A 290 26.44 -6.36 13.38
C LEU A 290 27.49 -5.28 13.14
N ALA A 291 27.05 -4.08 12.75
CA ALA A 291 27.95 -2.95 12.56
C ALA A 291 28.33 -2.28 13.89
N LEU A 292 27.40 -2.21 14.84
CA LEU A 292 27.56 -1.42 16.07
C LEU A 292 28.23 -2.21 17.20
N GLU A 293 27.96 -3.51 17.31
CA GLU A 293 28.34 -4.32 18.48
C GLU A 293 29.42 -5.35 18.21
N SER A 294 29.54 -5.82 16.97
CA SER A 294 30.47 -6.90 16.63
C SER A 294 31.93 -6.44 16.47
N GLY A 295 32.17 -5.16 16.40
CA GLY A 295 33.48 -4.61 16.06
C GLY A 295 33.87 -4.73 14.59
N ILE A 296 32.94 -5.26 13.76
CA ILE A 296 33.16 -5.34 12.32
C ILE A 296 33.01 -3.92 11.75
N LYS A 297 34.08 -3.42 11.18
CA LYS A 297 34.02 -2.11 10.49
C LYS A 297 33.63 -2.35 9.05
N PRO A 298 32.55 -1.73 8.60
CA PRO A 298 32.22 -1.81 7.19
C PRO A 298 33.34 -1.17 6.37
N THR A 299 33.52 -1.62 5.17
CA THR A 299 34.37 -0.92 4.20
C THR A 299 33.80 0.51 4.09
N GLU A 300 34.64 1.50 4.23
CA GLU A 300 34.21 2.87 4.00
C GLU A 300 33.89 3.04 2.53
N PHE A 301 32.59 3.08 2.25
CA PHE A 301 32.11 3.29 0.90
C PHE A 301 31.88 4.79 0.72
N LYS A 302 32.72 5.40 -0.07
CA LYS A 302 32.59 6.79 -0.49
C LYS A 302 32.78 6.86 -1.98
N TYR A 303 31.89 7.46 -2.66
CA TYR A 303 32.08 7.73 -4.06
C TYR A 303 33.02 8.95 -4.19
N GLU A 304 34.23 8.70 -4.68
CA GLU A 304 35.25 9.72 -4.88
C GLU A 304 35.44 10.06 -6.35
N GLY A 305 34.59 9.52 -7.22
CA GLY A 305 34.64 9.78 -8.65
C GLY A 305 33.95 11.08 -9.04
N GLU A 306 34.04 11.42 -10.31
CA GLU A 306 33.38 12.58 -10.90
C GLU A 306 31.86 12.41 -10.81
N ILE A 307 31.15 13.45 -10.29
CA ILE A 307 29.68 13.46 -10.19
C ILE A 307 29.16 14.24 -11.41
N PRO A 308 28.41 13.57 -12.32
CA PRO A 308 27.83 14.28 -13.47
C PRO A 308 26.87 15.39 -13.01
N GLU A 309 26.89 16.50 -13.74
CA GLU A 309 26.04 17.66 -13.42
C GLU A 309 24.55 17.31 -13.39
N ASP A 310 24.13 16.34 -14.22
CA ASP A 310 22.73 15.91 -14.34
C ASP A 310 22.34 14.78 -13.37
N LEU A 311 23.26 14.33 -12.50
CA LEU A 311 23.01 13.12 -11.69
C LEU A 311 21.78 13.24 -10.78
N VAL A 312 21.56 14.42 -10.18
CA VAL A 312 20.38 14.66 -9.34
C VAL A 312 19.09 14.50 -10.16
N ASP A 313 19.06 15.03 -11.39
CA ASP A 313 17.90 14.87 -12.27
C ASP A 313 17.70 13.40 -12.67
N GLU A 314 18.81 12.66 -12.87
CA GLU A 314 18.76 11.21 -13.15
C GLU A 314 18.12 10.45 -11.97
N PHE A 315 18.45 10.83 -10.73
CA PHE A 315 17.84 10.23 -9.53
C PHE A 315 16.32 10.51 -9.48
N GLY A 316 15.88 11.69 -9.88
CA GLY A 316 14.46 12.02 -9.95
C GLY A 316 13.71 11.16 -10.96
N LYS A 317 14.27 10.99 -12.15
CA LYS A 317 13.71 10.10 -13.20
C LYS A 317 13.68 8.65 -12.73
N THR A 318 14.71 8.23 -12.00
CA THR A 318 14.79 6.89 -11.38
C THR A 318 13.65 6.67 -10.42
N LEU A 319 13.41 7.62 -9.52
CA LEU A 319 12.33 7.53 -8.53
C LEU A 319 10.96 7.48 -9.22
N GLN A 320 10.77 8.28 -10.26
CA GLN A 320 9.52 8.27 -11.05
C GLN A 320 9.26 6.88 -11.65
N LEU A 321 10.27 6.27 -12.27
CA LEU A 321 10.11 4.94 -12.88
C LEU A 321 9.95 3.84 -11.81
N ALA A 322 10.71 3.92 -10.72
CA ALA A 322 10.60 2.96 -9.62
C ALA A 322 9.19 2.99 -9.02
N GLN A 323 8.62 4.18 -8.82
CA GLN A 323 7.25 4.34 -8.34
C GLN A 323 6.26 3.63 -9.31
N ALA A 324 6.46 3.78 -10.62
CA ALA A 324 5.62 3.10 -11.62
C ALA A 324 5.74 1.57 -11.49
N VAL A 325 6.93 1.04 -11.22
CA VAL A 325 7.13 -0.40 -11.02
C VAL A 325 6.38 -0.88 -9.76
N ALA A 326 6.43 -0.11 -8.68
CA ALA A 326 5.71 -0.45 -7.44
C ALA A 326 4.20 -0.57 -7.70
N TYR A 327 3.62 0.42 -8.37
CA TYR A 327 2.19 0.36 -8.75
C TYR A 327 1.92 -0.82 -9.69
N ALA A 328 2.78 -1.02 -10.70
CA ALA A 328 2.60 -2.11 -11.68
C ALA A 328 2.56 -3.48 -11.01
N GLN A 329 3.46 -3.72 -10.05
CA GLN A 329 3.51 -4.99 -9.32
C GLN A 329 2.26 -5.17 -8.45
N GLY A 330 1.82 -4.13 -7.76
CA GLY A 330 0.59 -4.16 -6.96
C GLY A 330 -0.64 -4.44 -7.82
N PHE A 331 -0.80 -3.74 -8.93
CA PHE A 331 -1.94 -3.97 -9.85
C PHE A 331 -1.88 -5.35 -10.49
N GLN A 332 -0.69 -5.88 -10.77
CA GLN A 332 -0.53 -7.26 -11.27
C GLN A 332 -1.01 -8.27 -10.22
N GLU A 333 -0.65 -8.08 -8.96
CA GLU A 333 -1.13 -8.94 -7.87
C GLU A 333 -2.65 -8.86 -7.75
N LEU A 334 -3.23 -7.65 -7.83
CA LEU A 334 -4.69 -7.47 -7.82
C LEU A 334 -5.36 -8.24 -8.96
N THR A 335 -4.76 -8.20 -10.16
CA THR A 335 -5.28 -8.91 -11.35
C THR A 335 -5.25 -10.44 -11.13
N MET A 336 -4.15 -10.95 -10.57
CA MET A 336 -4.00 -12.37 -10.29
C MET A 336 -4.94 -12.82 -9.17
N ALA A 337 -5.10 -12.02 -8.12
CA ALA A 337 -6.04 -12.28 -7.03
C ALA A 337 -7.49 -12.28 -7.53
N ALA A 338 -7.86 -11.32 -8.37
CA ALA A 338 -9.21 -11.26 -8.95
C ALA A 338 -9.56 -12.54 -9.68
N LYS A 339 -8.61 -13.09 -10.44
CA LYS A 339 -8.79 -14.36 -11.13
C LYS A 339 -8.87 -15.54 -10.16
N ALA A 340 -7.94 -15.58 -9.19
CA ALA A 340 -7.85 -16.71 -8.25
C ALA A 340 -9.06 -16.79 -7.30
N TYR A 341 -9.57 -15.64 -6.87
CA TYR A 341 -10.65 -15.56 -5.87
C TYR A 341 -12.01 -15.27 -6.51
N ASN A 342 -12.06 -15.16 -7.83
CA ASN A 342 -13.28 -14.90 -8.60
C ASN A 342 -13.94 -13.56 -8.17
N TRP A 343 -13.12 -12.51 -8.06
CA TRP A 343 -13.56 -11.16 -7.73
C TRP A 343 -13.59 -10.28 -9.00
N ASP A 344 -14.61 -9.45 -9.15
CA ASP A 344 -14.71 -8.48 -10.24
C ASP A 344 -14.12 -7.14 -9.79
N LEU A 345 -12.80 -7.05 -9.73
CA LEU A 345 -12.11 -5.82 -9.32
C LEU A 345 -12.14 -4.80 -10.46
N ARG A 346 -12.46 -3.56 -10.10
CA ARG A 346 -12.58 -2.45 -11.05
C ARG A 346 -11.34 -1.55 -10.93
N TYR A 347 -10.29 -1.88 -11.68
CA TYR A 347 -8.95 -1.28 -11.53
C TYR A 347 -8.95 0.24 -11.73
N LYS A 348 -9.74 0.75 -12.69
CA LYS A 348 -9.91 2.18 -12.89
C LYS A 348 -10.43 2.86 -11.62
N SER A 349 -11.44 2.28 -10.99
CA SER A 349 -12.04 2.81 -9.76
C SER A 349 -11.06 2.72 -8.59
N ILE A 350 -10.26 1.65 -8.51
CA ILE A 350 -9.21 1.50 -7.48
C ILE A 350 -8.19 2.63 -7.61
N ALA A 351 -7.67 2.87 -8.82
CA ALA A 351 -6.70 3.94 -9.07
C ALA A 351 -7.29 5.32 -8.71
N GLN A 352 -8.53 5.60 -9.14
CA GLN A 352 -9.22 6.85 -8.84
C GLN A 352 -9.40 7.02 -7.32
N GLY A 353 -9.74 5.92 -6.62
CA GLY A 353 -9.93 5.93 -5.18
C GLY A 353 -8.65 6.21 -4.37
N TRP A 354 -7.48 6.08 -4.98
CA TRP A 354 -6.20 6.37 -4.34
C TRP A 354 -5.64 7.75 -4.67
N GLU A 355 -6.32 8.54 -5.52
CA GLU A 355 -5.84 9.87 -5.94
C GLU A 355 -5.80 10.89 -4.80
N ALA A 356 -6.58 10.69 -3.74
CA ALA A 356 -6.59 11.58 -2.58
C ALA A 356 -6.88 10.77 -1.31
N GLY A 357 -6.52 11.32 -0.16
CA GLY A 357 -6.86 10.74 1.14
C GLY A 357 -6.10 9.48 1.50
N CYS A 358 -5.01 9.16 0.81
CA CYS A 358 -4.20 7.99 1.15
C CYS A 358 -2.70 8.33 1.08
N ILE A 359 -1.87 7.44 1.63
CA ILE A 359 -0.42 7.68 1.74
C ILE A 359 0.27 7.60 0.38
N ILE A 360 -0.23 6.76 -0.53
CA ILE A 360 0.39 6.57 -1.86
C ILE A 360 -0.19 7.50 -2.92
N ARG A 361 -0.98 8.52 -2.53
CA ARG A 361 -1.56 9.45 -3.50
C ARG A 361 -0.48 10.17 -4.29
N SER A 362 -0.65 10.20 -5.61
CA SER A 362 0.30 10.81 -6.54
C SER A 362 -0.39 11.16 -7.85
N ALA A 363 0.24 12.04 -8.62
CA ALA A 363 -0.26 12.39 -9.97
C ALA A 363 -0.31 11.15 -10.88
N MET A 364 0.59 10.19 -10.68
CA MET A 364 0.66 8.97 -11.49
C MET A 364 -0.61 8.12 -11.41
N LEU A 365 -1.38 8.22 -10.32
CA LEU A 365 -2.63 7.47 -10.18
C LEU A 365 -3.66 7.88 -11.24
N LYS A 366 -3.64 9.14 -11.69
CA LYS A 366 -4.48 9.57 -12.81
C LYS A 366 -4.04 8.89 -14.11
N ASP A 367 -2.75 8.71 -14.31
CA ASP A 367 -2.21 7.98 -15.48
C ASP A 367 -2.62 6.51 -15.42
N ILE A 368 -2.64 5.91 -14.23
CA ILE A 368 -3.10 4.52 -14.05
C ILE A 368 -4.61 4.43 -14.32
N GLU A 369 -5.41 5.37 -13.79
CA GLU A 369 -6.84 5.45 -14.08
C GLU A 369 -7.08 5.47 -15.60
N ASN A 370 -6.30 6.31 -16.31
CA ASN A 370 -6.39 6.42 -17.78
C ASN A 370 -6.00 5.12 -18.48
N ALA A 371 -4.97 4.41 -17.97
CA ALA A 371 -4.51 3.14 -18.55
C ALA A 371 -5.62 2.07 -18.54
N TYR A 372 -6.48 2.09 -17.51
CA TYR A 372 -7.58 1.15 -17.39
C TYR A 372 -8.92 1.69 -17.97
N SER A 373 -8.89 2.83 -18.65
CA SER A 373 -10.10 3.39 -19.25
C SER A 373 -10.56 2.59 -20.47
N ASN A 374 -11.81 2.70 -20.82
CA ASN A 374 -12.43 2.04 -21.97
C ASN A 374 -12.43 0.50 -21.84
N GLY A 375 -12.48 -0.01 -20.61
CA GLY A 375 -12.59 -1.44 -20.33
C GLY A 375 -11.34 -2.25 -20.68
N LYS A 376 -10.20 -1.61 -20.81
CA LYS A 376 -8.94 -2.32 -21.07
C LYS A 376 -8.62 -3.29 -19.93
N LYS A 377 -8.25 -4.51 -20.29
CA LYS A 377 -7.82 -5.55 -19.37
C LYS A 377 -6.32 -5.74 -19.53
N LEU A 378 -5.55 -5.04 -18.69
CA LEU A 378 -4.09 -5.12 -18.71
C LEU A 378 -3.64 -6.26 -17.78
N THR A 379 -2.72 -7.11 -18.23
CA THR A 379 -2.06 -8.08 -17.35
C THR A 379 -0.85 -7.44 -16.66
N ASN A 380 -0.36 -6.35 -17.24
CA ASN A 380 0.77 -5.60 -16.70
C ASN A 380 0.61 -4.13 -17.11
N LEU A 381 0.82 -3.22 -16.18
CA LEU A 381 0.65 -1.78 -16.41
C LEU A 381 1.53 -1.27 -17.59
N PHE A 382 2.69 -1.89 -17.80
CA PHE A 382 3.60 -1.49 -18.89
C PHE A 382 3.12 -1.91 -20.29
N GLU A 383 1.96 -2.57 -20.40
CA GLU A 383 1.27 -2.75 -21.69
C GLU A 383 0.68 -1.41 -22.18
N ASP A 384 0.39 -0.50 -21.25
CA ASP A 384 -0.13 0.83 -21.59
C ASP A 384 0.96 1.69 -22.24
N GLY A 385 0.57 2.45 -23.25
CA GLY A 385 1.51 3.29 -24.03
C GLY A 385 2.22 4.35 -23.20
N TYR A 386 1.53 5.00 -22.26
CA TYR A 386 2.12 6.01 -21.38
C TYR A 386 3.22 5.38 -20.52
N PHE A 387 2.93 4.24 -19.87
CA PHE A 387 3.88 3.59 -18.97
C PHE A 387 5.04 2.95 -19.74
N ARG A 388 4.79 2.46 -20.94
CA ARG A 388 5.87 1.96 -21.82
C ARG A 388 6.84 3.09 -22.19
N LYS A 389 6.30 4.24 -22.58
CA LYS A 389 7.15 5.41 -22.93
C LYS A 389 7.91 5.90 -21.68
N LEU A 390 7.27 5.95 -20.51
CA LEU A 390 7.93 6.31 -19.26
C LEU A 390 9.13 5.39 -19.01
N MET A 391 8.93 4.09 -19.19
CA MET A 391 9.99 3.09 -19.03
C MET A 391 11.12 3.33 -20.04
N GLU A 392 10.80 3.53 -21.33
CA GLU A 392 11.80 3.78 -22.38
C GLU A 392 12.62 5.03 -22.07
N ASP A 393 11.97 6.10 -21.63
CA ASP A 393 12.62 7.38 -21.34
C ASP A 393 13.49 7.33 -20.09
N ASN A 394 13.06 6.60 -19.05
CA ASN A 394 13.69 6.65 -17.71
C ASN A 394 14.54 5.42 -17.37
N LEU A 395 14.47 4.33 -18.15
CA LEU A 395 15.28 3.13 -17.88
C LEU A 395 16.79 3.44 -17.87
N PRO A 396 17.32 4.27 -18.80
CA PRO A 396 18.73 4.65 -18.72
C PRO A 396 19.10 5.33 -17.38
N SER A 397 18.20 6.15 -16.83
CA SER A 397 18.42 6.82 -15.54
C SER A 397 18.48 5.81 -14.41
N LEU A 398 17.57 4.82 -14.43
CA LEU A 398 17.54 3.76 -13.40
C LEU A 398 18.83 2.92 -13.46
N ARG A 399 19.29 2.54 -14.65
CA ARG A 399 20.57 1.84 -14.83
C ARG A 399 21.73 2.66 -14.25
N LYS A 400 21.79 3.95 -14.56
CA LYS A 400 22.82 4.88 -14.10
C LYS A 400 22.80 4.99 -12.56
N SER A 401 21.62 5.11 -11.97
CA SER A 401 21.47 5.22 -10.50
C SER A 401 21.95 3.95 -9.79
N VAL A 402 21.59 2.77 -10.29
CA VAL A 402 22.04 1.48 -9.72
C VAL A 402 23.55 1.31 -9.89
N GLU A 403 24.09 1.74 -11.03
CA GLU A 403 25.54 1.73 -11.28
C GLU A 403 26.27 2.59 -10.23
N PHE A 404 25.82 3.82 -10.01
CA PHE A 404 26.43 4.71 -9.01
C PHE A 404 26.30 4.13 -7.60
N ALA A 405 25.12 3.59 -7.26
CA ALA A 405 24.88 2.94 -5.98
C ALA A 405 25.89 1.82 -5.73
N THR A 406 26.08 0.94 -6.73
CA THR A 406 27.00 -0.19 -6.65
C THR A 406 28.45 0.28 -6.47
N LYS A 407 28.88 1.27 -7.26
CA LYS A 407 30.23 1.83 -7.16
C LYS A 407 30.51 2.48 -5.81
N ALA A 408 29.48 3.11 -5.23
CA ALA A 408 29.58 3.80 -3.95
C ALA A 408 29.35 2.87 -2.74
N GLY A 409 28.92 1.62 -2.96
CA GLY A 409 28.56 0.70 -1.89
C GLY A 409 27.29 1.08 -1.15
N VAL A 410 26.39 1.80 -1.81
CA VAL A 410 25.10 2.23 -1.22
C VAL A 410 24.04 1.16 -1.54
N PRO A 411 23.42 0.53 -0.52
CA PRO A 411 22.39 -0.48 -0.79
C PRO A 411 21.15 0.13 -1.43
N THR A 412 20.70 -0.44 -2.54
CA THR A 412 19.48 -0.03 -3.24
C THR A 412 18.64 -1.25 -3.61
N PRO A 413 18.14 -2.01 -2.61
CA PRO A 413 17.44 -3.26 -2.93
C PRO A 413 16.20 -3.04 -3.80
N THR A 414 15.36 -2.03 -3.54
CA THR A 414 14.15 -1.84 -4.35
C THR A 414 14.46 -1.24 -5.73
N LEU A 415 15.40 -0.30 -5.83
CA LEU A 415 15.79 0.25 -7.15
C LEU A 415 16.42 -0.84 -8.02
N SER A 416 17.26 -1.70 -7.42
CA SER A 416 17.87 -2.84 -8.11
C SER A 416 16.81 -3.86 -8.54
N ALA A 417 15.83 -4.14 -7.67
CA ALA A 417 14.72 -5.04 -8.00
C ALA A 417 13.85 -4.45 -9.12
N ALA A 418 13.60 -3.14 -9.09
CA ALA A 418 12.83 -2.46 -10.15
C ALA A 418 13.56 -2.59 -11.50
N LEU A 419 14.87 -2.35 -11.51
CA LEU A 419 15.69 -2.51 -12.72
C LEU A 419 15.61 -3.95 -13.24
N ASN A 420 15.85 -4.92 -12.37
CA ASN A 420 15.82 -6.35 -12.74
C ASN A 420 14.43 -6.77 -13.24
N TYR A 421 13.37 -6.28 -12.62
CA TYR A 421 12.00 -6.55 -13.06
C TYR A 421 11.77 -6.07 -14.49
N LEU A 422 12.11 -4.80 -14.79
CA LEU A 422 11.92 -4.23 -16.12
C LEU A 422 12.80 -4.93 -17.16
N GLU A 423 14.07 -5.19 -16.83
CA GLU A 423 14.99 -5.90 -17.71
C GLU A 423 14.48 -7.33 -18.00
N SER A 424 13.78 -7.94 -17.05
CA SER A 424 13.24 -9.30 -17.20
C SER A 424 11.98 -9.32 -18.07
N ILE A 425 11.01 -8.45 -17.78
CA ILE A 425 9.72 -8.51 -18.50
C ILE A 425 9.84 -8.08 -19.95
N PHE A 426 10.88 -7.33 -20.28
CA PHE A 426 11.12 -6.87 -21.67
C PHE A 426 12.23 -7.65 -22.38
N ASN A 427 12.75 -8.74 -21.77
CA ASN A 427 13.83 -9.54 -22.36
C ASN A 427 13.30 -10.92 -22.78
N PRO A 428 13.22 -11.21 -24.09
CA PRO A 428 12.75 -12.53 -24.55
C PRO A 428 13.80 -13.63 -24.37
N LYS A 429 15.02 -13.31 -23.94
CA LYS A 429 16.13 -14.26 -23.81
C LYS A 429 16.60 -14.39 -22.36
N LEU A 430 15.66 -14.65 -21.45
CA LEU A 430 16.01 -14.89 -20.05
C LEU A 430 16.77 -16.20 -19.90
N PRO A 431 17.68 -16.32 -18.91
CA PRO A 431 18.47 -17.55 -18.71
C PRO A 431 17.71 -18.67 -18.01
N ALA A 432 16.38 -18.59 -17.95
CA ALA A 432 15.52 -19.62 -17.34
C ALA A 432 15.60 -20.96 -18.09
N ASN A 433 16.04 -20.93 -19.36
CA ASN A 433 16.28 -22.13 -20.16
C ASN A 433 17.37 -23.01 -19.50
N MET A 434 18.38 -22.39 -18.87
CA MET A 434 19.42 -23.15 -18.16
C MET A 434 18.82 -23.89 -16.95
N ILE A 435 17.95 -23.22 -16.18
CA ILE A 435 17.26 -23.83 -15.03
C ILE A 435 16.45 -25.05 -15.52
N GLN A 436 15.69 -24.86 -16.60
CA GLN A 436 14.85 -25.94 -17.13
C GLN A 436 15.67 -27.09 -17.69
N GLY A 437 16.81 -26.80 -18.35
CA GLY A 437 17.75 -27.83 -18.80
C GLY A 437 18.33 -28.64 -17.65
N GLN A 438 18.74 -27.95 -16.56
CA GLN A 438 19.22 -28.62 -15.35
C GLN A 438 18.15 -29.53 -14.74
N ARG A 439 16.90 -29.05 -14.66
CA ARG A 439 15.78 -29.83 -14.14
C ARG A 439 15.51 -31.08 -14.98
N ASP A 440 15.63 -30.94 -16.29
CA ASP A 440 15.47 -32.09 -17.20
C ASP A 440 16.63 -33.07 -17.02
N TYR A 441 17.86 -32.57 -16.88
CA TYR A 441 19.04 -33.41 -16.70
C TYR A 441 18.94 -34.28 -15.43
N PHE A 442 18.64 -33.64 -14.27
CA PHE A 442 18.69 -34.40 -13.00
C PHE A 442 17.37 -35.11 -12.67
N GLY A 443 16.27 -34.80 -13.32
CA GLY A 443 14.98 -35.34 -12.90
C GLY A 443 13.97 -35.61 -14.02
N ALA A 444 14.39 -35.52 -15.28
CA ALA A 444 13.53 -35.71 -16.44
C ALA A 444 12.24 -34.83 -16.34
N HIS A 445 12.39 -33.60 -15.85
CA HIS A 445 11.26 -32.70 -15.63
C HIS A 445 10.67 -32.14 -16.93
N THR A 446 11.26 -32.48 -18.05
CA THR A 446 10.84 -32.08 -19.40
C THR A 446 11.00 -30.58 -19.63
N TYR A 447 10.86 -30.17 -20.89
CA TYR A 447 10.92 -28.77 -21.29
C TYR A 447 10.08 -28.53 -22.54
N LEU A 448 9.71 -27.26 -22.73
CA LEU A 448 9.07 -26.79 -23.97
C LEU A 448 10.16 -26.22 -24.87
N ARG A 449 9.96 -26.31 -26.19
CA ARG A 449 10.91 -25.75 -27.17
C ARG A 449 10.36 -24.47 -27.77
N ASN A 450 11.26 -23.62 -28.21
CA ASN A 450 10.90 -22.35 -28.87
C ASN A 450 10.66 -22.50 -30.38
N ASP A 451 11.04 -23.67 -30.95
CA ASP A 451 10.97 -23.90 -32.40
C ASP A 451 9.81 -24.87 -32.80
N ARG A 452 9.18 -25.51 -31.82
CA ARG A 452 8.06 -26.46 -32.08
C ARG A 452 7.25 -26.71 -30.82
N LYS A 453 6.00 -27.08 -31.00
CA LYS A 453 5.08 -27.42 -29.91
C LYS A 453 5.35 -28.80 -29.37
N GLY A 454 4.97 -29.01 -28.10
CA GLY A 454 5.09 -30.29 -27.42
C GLY A 454 6.00 -30.21 -26.22
N THR A 455 6.02 -31.31 -25.48
CA THR A 455 6.84 -31.48 -24.28
C THR A 455 7.97 -32.45 -24.61
N PHE A 456 9.17 -32.11 -24.24
CA PHE A 456 10.36 -32.84 -24.66
C PHE A 456 11.21 -33.21 -23.42
N HIS A 457 11.98 -34.29 -23.58
CA HIS A 457 12.99 -34.76 -22.66
C HIS A 457 14.22 -35.13 -23.48
N THR A 458 15.41 -34.86 -22.96
CA THR A 458 16.68 -35.23 -23.59
C THR A 458 17.32 -36.37 -22.80
N GLU A 459 17.74 -37.44 -23.52
CA GLU A 459 18.55 -38.51 -22.93
C GLU A 459 19.98 -37.96 -22.71
N TRP A 460 20.22 -37.44 -21.51
CA TRP A 460 21.46 -36.73 -21.19
C TRP A 460 22.66 -37.64 -20.94
N TYR A 461 22.39 -38.90 -20.65
CA TYR A 461 23.42 -39.88 -20.34
C TYR A 461 23.65 -40.77 -21.52
N GLU A 462 24.91 -40.90 -21.96
CA GLU A 462 25.25 -41.92 -22.95
C GLU A 462 25.15 -43.30 -22.30
N GLU A 463 24.49 -44.24 -22.99
CA GLU A 463 24.52 -45.62 -22.57
C GLU A 463 26.00 -46.09 -22.68
N LYS A 464 26.56 -46.57 -21.57
CA LYS A 464 27.94 -47.14 -21.52
C LYS A 464 27.87 -48.58 -22.09
#